data_3bf5185f1c6679f4c015f77a9cc1ae37
#
_entry.id   3bf5185f1c6679f4c015f77a9cc1ae37
#
_cell.length_a   1.000
_cell.length_b   1.000
_cell.length_c   1.000
_cell.angle_alpha   90.00
_cell.angle_beta   90.00
_cell.angle_gamma   90.00
#
_symmetry.space_group_name_H-M   'P 1'
#
loop_
_entity.id
_entity.type
_entity.pdbx_description
1 polymer ?
#
loop_
_entity_poly.entity_id
_entity_poly.type
_entity_poly.pdbx_seq_one_letter_code
_entity_poly.pdbx_strand_id
1 'polypeptide(L)'
;MNPVARITQRKEIIVCAGAGGVGKTTAAAAIALRAAMEGKKTAVLTIDPARRLASSLGLKELSSEPTKVSARKFASANLEPKGSLYALMLDTKSTFDKVIMEYAPTPEQAERIMANRFYRNISGTLSGTQEYMAMEKLYELHVEGDYDLIVIDTPPTRNALDFLDAPRRMTDFFESRVLRWFLLPYMKAGGGFMRVANVAASTFLRIVKRIVGAEVLEDTAEFFTNLEGMYEGFKERAGEVSRLLKSSATSFVVVTSPAEESVAEATFFASRLEEAGLPFGALVVNRVHPHYEVGASPRPTQ
;
A
#
# COMPACT_ATOMS: atom_id res chain seq x y z
N MET A 1 -28.22 -6.90 -11.74
CA MET A 1 -26.79 -6.69 -12.08
C MET A 1 -25.95 -7.01 -10.85
N ASN A 2 -24.91 -7.84 -10.98
CA ASN A 2 -24.02 -8.20 -9.87
C ASN A 2 -23.36 -6.93 -9.29
N PRO A 3 -23.32 -6.74 -7.95
CA PRO A 3 -22.69 -5.57 -7.32
C PRO A 3 -21.27 -5.30 -7.82
N VAL A 4 -20.45 -6.33 -7.98
CA VAL A 4 -19.08 -6.20 -8.50
C VAL A 4 -19.08 -5.61 -9.92
N ALA A 5 -19.99 -6.08 -10.81
CA ALA A 5 -20.10 -5.55 -12.16
C ALA A 5 -20.48 -4.06 -12.18
N ARG A 6 -21.30 -3.62 -11.21
CA ARG A 6 -21.69 -2.21 -11.09
C ARG A 6 -20.53 -1.33 -10.65
N ILE A 7 -19.72 -1.80 -9.69
CA ILE A 7 -18.57 -1.01 -9.22
C ILE A 7 -17.45 -0.98 -10.27
N THR A 8 -17.18 -2.07 -11.00
CA THR A 8 -16.16 -2.07 -12.07
C THR A 8 -16.50 -1.08 -13.19
N GLN A 9 -17.77 -0.81 -13.46
CA GLN A 9 -18.17 0.16 -14.48
C GLN A 9 -18.08 1.61 -14.01
N ARG A 10 -18.38 1.88 -12.72
CA ARG A 10 -18.58 3.23 -12.20
C ARG A 10 -17.40 3.81 -11.44
N LYS A 11 -16.46 2.96 -11.02
CA LYS A 11 -15.36 3.35 -10.16
C LYS A 11 -14.05 3.40 -10.93
N GLU A 12 -13.16 4.25 -10.43
CA GLU A 12 -11.80 4.40 -10.93
C GLU A 12 -10.80 3.64 -10.05
N ILE A 13 -11.16 3.42 -8.77
CA ILE A 13 -10.33 2.71 -7.81
C ILE A 13 -11.16 1.68 -7.05
N ILE A 14 -10.65 0.44 -6.98
CA ILE A 14 -11.22 -0.63 -6.16
C ILE A 14 -10.13 -1.16 -5.23
N VAL A 15 -10.38 -1.10 -3.92
CA VAL A 15 -9.48 -1.63 -2.89
C VAL A 15 -10.03 -2.95 -2.38
N CYS A 16 -9.33 -4.06 -2.63
CA CYS A 16 -9.68 -5.40 -2.14
C CYS A 16 -9.04 -5.64 -0.79
N ALA A 17 -9.86 -5.81 0.25
CA ALA A 17 -9.43 -6.00 1.62
C ALA A 17 -10.10 -7.23 2.27
N GLY A 18 -9.55 -7.73 3.37
CA GLY A 18 -10.10 -8.87 4.11
C GLY A 18 -9.03 -9.69 4.80
N ALA A 19 -9.44 -10.76 5.49
CA ALA A 19 -8.61 -11.68 6.26
C ALA A 19 -7.49 -12.37 5.47
N GLY A 20 -6.52 -12.93 6.16
CA GLY A 20 -5.51 -13.79 5.54
C GLY A 20 -6.11 -15.03 4.88
N GLY A 21 -5.64 -15.38 3.67
CA GLY A 21 -6.03 -16.64 3.02
C GLY A 21 -7.44 -16.72 2.42
N VAL A 22 -8.29 -15.69 2.53
CA VAL A 22 -9.65 -15.69 1.96
C VAL A 22 -9.70 -15.56 0.44
N GLY A 23 -8.58 -15.25 -0.23
CA GLY A 23 -8.48 -15.14 -1.69
C GLY A 23 -8.60 -13.71 -2.23
N LYS A 24 -8.17 -12.69 -1.47
CA LYS A 24 -8.13 -11.30 -1.91
C LYS A 24 -7.45 -11.11 -3.25
N THR A 25 -6.24 -11.63 -3.40
CA THR A 25 -5.44 -11.55 -4.64
C THR A 25 -6.19 -12.14 -5.83
N THR A 26 -6.85 -13.29 -5.65
CA THR A 26 -7.67 -13.91 -6.69
C THR A 26 -8.88 -13.03 -7.04
N ALA A 27 -9.54 -12.46 -6.04
CA ALA A 27 -10.67 -11.56 -6.25
C ALA A 27 -10.22 -10.27 -6.96
N ALA A 28 -9.12 -9.67 -6.55
CA ALA A 28 -8.54 -8.49 -7.20
C ALA A 28 -8.19 -8.76 -8.67
N ALA A 29 -7.50 -9.89 -8.94
CA ALA A 29 -7.18 -10.30 -10.30
C ALA A 29 -8.45 -10.52 -11.16
N ALA A 30 -9.48 -11.17 -10.60
CA ALA A 30 -10.74 -11.43 -11.30
C ALA A 30 -11.53 -10.15 -11.58
N ILE A 31 -11.54 -9.18 -10.65
CA ILE A 31 -12.18 -7.87 -10.82
C ILE A 31 -11.47 -7.08 -11.91
N ALA A 32 -10.13 -7.04 -11.88
CA ALA A 32 -9.32 -6.34 -12.89
C ALA A 32 -9.48 -6.97 -14.26
N LEU A 33 -9.45 -8.30 -14.35
CA LEU A 33 -9.68 -9.05 -15.59
C LEU A 33 -11.07 -8.75 -16.16
N ARG A 34 -12.11 -8.78 -15.33
CA ARG A 34 -13.47 -8.46 -15.74
C ARG A 34 -13.56 -7.07 -16.37
N ALA A 35 -12.95 -6.06 -15.73
CA ALA A 35 -12.96 -4.69 -16.24
C ALA A 35 -12.25 -4.60 -17.61
N ALA A 36 -11.12 -5.29 -17.78
CA ALA A 36 -10.42 -5.37 -19.06
C ALA A 36 -11.25 -6.09 -20.13
N MET A 37 -11.98 -7.16 -19.75
CA MET A 37 -12.93 -7.83 -20.66
C MET A 37 -14.07 -6.90 -21.12
N GLU A 38 -14.50 -5.96 -20.27
CA GLU A 38 -15.54 -4.96 -20.57
C GLU A 38 -15.03 -3.73 -21.33
N GLY A 39 -13.72 -3.64 -21.62
CA GLY A 39 -13.12 -2.60 -22.47
C GLY A 39 -12.26 -1.58 -21.74
N LYS A 40 -12.11 -1.69 -20.40
CA LYS A 40 -11.30 -0.74 -19.62
C LYS A 40 -9.80 -0.99 -19.74
N LYS A 41 -9.01 0.07 -19.73
CA LYS A 41 -7.57 0.05 -19.46
C LYS A 41 -7.39 -0.07 -17.94
N THR A 42 -7.04 -1.26 -17.48
CA THR A 42 -7.07 -1.60 -16.06
C THR A 42 -5.66 -1.91 -15.54
N ALA A 43 -5.33 -1.38 -14.36
CA ALA A 43 -4.13 -1.77 -13.61
C ALA A 43 -4.52 -2.55 -12.36
N VAL A 44 -3.77 -3.59 -12.00
CA VAL A 44 -3.87 -4.27 -10.71
C VAL A 44 -2.53 -4.19 -9.99
N LEU A 45 -2.54 -3.54 -8.83
CA LEU A 45 -1.39 -3.36 -7.94
C LEU A 45 -1.51 -4.33 -6.76
N THR A 46 -0.51 -5.18 -6.55
CA THR A 46 -0.40 -5.94 -5.29
C THR A 46 0.65 -5.34 -4.36
N ILE A 47 0.29 -5.28 -3.10
CA ILE A 47 1.20 -4.87 -2.01
C ILE A 47 1.90 -6.09 -1.41
N ASP A 48 1.32 -7.30 -1.59
CA ASP A 48 1.89 -8.57 -1.10
C ASP A 48 3.10 -8.97 -1.97
N PRO A 49 4.32 -9.08 -1.40
CA PRO A 49 5.51 -9.51 -2.12
C PRO A 49 5.45 -10.99 -2.57
N ALA A 50 4.48 -11.76 -2.07
CA ALA A 50 4.29 -13.12 -2.54
C ALA A 50 3.82 -13.12 -4.01
N ARG A 51 4.41 -13.97 -4.84
CA ARG A 51 4.12 -14.07 -6.30
C ARG A 51 2.68 -14.51 -6.65
N ARG A 52 1.73 -14.31 -5.75
CA ARG A 52 0.33 -14.78 -5.88
C ARG A 52 -0.40 -14.10 -7.02
N LEU A 53 -0.25 -12.78 -7.17
CA LEU A 53 -0.87 -12.04 -8.27
C LEU A 53 -0.26 -12.46 -9.61
N ALA A 54 1.06 -12.56 -9.71
CA ALA A 54 1.74 -13.05 -10.89
C ALA A 54 1.19 -14.42 -11.32
N SER A 55 1.14 -15.36 -10.36
CA SER A 55 0.61 -16.71 -10.61
C SER A 55 -0.87 -16.71 -11.04
N SER A 56 -1.70 -15.87 -10.41
CA SER A 56 -3.14 -15.74 -10.75
C SER A 56 -3.37 -15.23 -12.18
N LEU A 57 -2.43 -14.42 -12.69
CA LEU A 57 -2.46 -13.88 -14.06
C LEU A 57 -1.59 -14.67 -15.05
N GLY A 58 -1.01 -15.80 -14.62
CA GLY A 58 -0.13 -16.62 -15.42
C GLY A 58 1.18 -15.92 -15.82
N LEU A 59 1.64 -14.95 -15.03
CA LEU A 59 2.90 -14.24 -15.23
C LEU A 59 4.02 -14.92 -14.44
N LYS A 60 5.27 -14.81 -14.92
CA LYS A 60 6.44 -15.37 -14.22
C LYS A 60 6.77 -14.57 -12.96
N GLU A 61 6.78 -13.25 -13.11
CA GLU A 61 7.07 -12.28 -12.05
C GLU A 61 6.42 -10.93 -12.38
N LEU A 62 6.35 -10.05 -11.41
CA LEU A 62 5.92 -8.67 -11.52
C LEU A 62 7.05 -7.75 -11.07
N SER A 63 7.13 -6.58 -11.68
CA SER A 63 8.01 -5.48 -11.26
C SER A 63 7.19 -4.34 -10.66
N SER A 64 7.86 -3.29 -10.21
CA SER A 64 7.24 -2.04 -9.79
C SER A 64 6.64 -1.24 -10.96
N GLU A 65 7.06 -1.54 -12.18
CA GLU A 65 6.50 -0.93 -13.38
C GLU A 65 5.35 -1.76 -13.96
N PRO A 66 4.29 -1.10 -14.49
CA PRO A 66 3.12 -1.79 -15.02
C PRO A 66 3.47 -2.73 -16.18
N THR A 67 3.32 -4.01 -15.96
CA THR A 67 3.54 -5.05 -16.99
C THR A 67 2.22 -5.41 -17.65
N LYS A 68 2.12 -5.20 -18.96
CA LYS A 68 0.92 -5.56 -19.75
C LYS A 68 0.77 -7.08 -19.85
N VAL A 69 -0.42 -7.58 -19.48
CA VAL A 69 -0.77 -8.99 -19.72
C VAL A 69 -0.96 -9.20 -21.21
N SER A 70 -0.19 -10.11 -21.80
CA SER A 70 -0.15 -10.29 -23.25
C SER A 70 -1.42 -10.96 -23.81
N ALA A 71 -1.78 -10.62 -25.05
CA ALA A 71 -2.90 -11.25 -25.77
C ALA A 71 -2.78 -12.78 -25.81
N ARG A 72 -1.55 -13.33 -25.91
CA ARG A 72 -1.30 -14.76 -25.89
C ARG A 72 -1.76 -15.43 -24.59
N LYS A 73 -1.64 -14.73 -23.43
CA LYS A 73 -2.11 -15.24 -22.13
C LYS A 73 -3.62 -15.31 -22.08
N PHE A 74 -4.31 -14.31 -22.59
CA PHE A 74 -5.77 -14.33 -22.69
C PHE A 74 -6.24 -15.44 -23.64
N ALA A 75 -5.62 -15.56 -24.81
CA ALA A 75 -5.95 -16.61 -25.77
C ALA A 75 -5.76 -18.03 -25.20
N SER A 76 -4.71 -18.25 -24.39
CA SER A 76 -4.50 -19.55 -23.73
C SER A 76 -5.58 -19.90 -22.71
N ALA A 77 -6.35 -18.91 -22.23
CA ALA A 77 -7.49 -19.08 -21.34
C ALA A 77 -8.85 -18.95 -22.06
N ASN A 78 -8.85 -18.91 -23.39
CA ASN A 78 -10.03 -18.67 -24.23
C ASN A 78 -10.75 -17.35 -23.89
N LEU A 79 -9.98 -16.30 -23.61
CA LEU A 79 -10.46 -14.97 -23.27
C LEU A 79 -10.05 -13.96 -24.34
N GLU A 80 -10.95 -13.03 -24.69
CA GLU A 80 -10.72 -11.94 -25.63
C GLU A 80 -11.09 -10.61 -24.99
N PRO A 81 -10.15 -9.94 -24.26
CA PRO A 81 -10.43 -8.66 -23.62
C PRO A 81 -10.61 -7.57 -24.67
N LYS A 82 -11.62 -6.72 -24.47
CA LYS A 82 -11.87 -5.53 -25.29
C LYS A 82 -10.97 -4.36 -24.90
N GLY A 83 -10.47 -4.36 -23.66
CA GLY A 83 -9.55 -3.38 -23.10
C GLY A 83 -8.15 -3.96 -22.86
N SER A 84 -7.47 -3.48 -21.85
CA SER A 84 -6.12 -3.94 -21.51
C SER A 84 -5.96 -4.12 -20.01
N LEU A 85 -5.14 -5.10 -19.62
CA LEU A 85 -4.81 -5.40 -18.23
C LEU A 85 -3.31 -5.23 -18.00
N TYR A 86 -2.97 -4.45 -16.99
CA TYR A 86 -1.61 -4.26 -16.52
C TYR A 86 -1.52 -4.77 -15.09
N ALA A 87 -0.42 -5.39 -14.73
CA ALA A 87 -0.16 -5.88 -13.39
C ALA A 87 1.19 -5.39 -12.90
N LEU A 88 1.26 -5.00 -11.63
CA LEU A 88 2.49 -4.55 -10.99
C LEU A 88 2.50 -4.94 -9.52
N MET A 89 3.69 -4.98 -8.95
CA MET A 89 3.92 -5.22 -7.53
C MET A 89 4.58 -4.00 -6.91
N LEU A 90 4.16 -3.63 -5.72
CA LEU A 90 4.79 -2.54 -4.98
C LEU A 90 6.25 -2.88 -4.66
N ASP A 91 7.15 -2.02 -5.07
CA ASP A 91 8.50 -1.93 -4.53
C ASP A 91 8.57 -0.72 -3.61
N THR A 92 8.50 -0.99 -2.31
CA THR A 92 8.47 0.05 -1.27
C THR A 92 9.68 0.97 -1.35
N LYS A 93 10.88 0.41 -1.59
CA LYS A 93 12.10 1.21 -1.67
C LYS A 93 12.12 2.10 -2.91
N SER A 94 11.85 1.53 -4.07
CA SER A 94 11.82 2.27 -5.34
C SER A 94 10.77 3.39 -5.31
N THR A 95 9.59 3.12 -4.73
CA THR A 95 8.55 4.13 -4.57
C THR A 95 8.99 5.24 -3.62
N PHE A 96 9.65 4.88 -2.51
CA PHE A 96 10.16 5.88 -1.56
C PHE A 96 11.29 6.72 -2.19
N ASP A 97 12.20 6.11 -2.95
CA ASP A 97 13.25 6.84 -3.69
C ASP A 97 12.62 7.88 -4.64
N LYS A 98 11.57 7.51 -5.39
CA LYS A 98 10.82 8.45 -6.25
C LYS A 98 10.23 9.61 -5.47
N VAL A 99 9.58 9.33 -4.34
CA VAL A 99 8.98 10.35 -3.45
C VAL A 99 10.06 11.31 -2.92
N ILE A 100 11.24 10.79 -2.53
CA ILE A 100 12.37 11.64 -2.13
C ILE A 100 12.82 12.55 -3.27
N MET A 101 12.94 12.00 -4.48
CA MET A 101 13.36 12.78 -5.65
C MET A 101 12.34 13.88 -6.02
N GLU A 102 11.04 13.59 -5.84
CA GLU A 102 9.96 14.52 -6.15
C GLU A 102 9.87 15.69 -5.15
N TYR A 103 10.05 15.39 -3.84
CA TYR A 103 9.86 16.39 -2.78
C TYR A 103 11.14 17.02 -2.24
N ALA A 104 12.31 16.49 -2.57
CA ALA A 104 13.55 17.11 -2.12
C ALA A 104 13.72 18.49 -2.76
N PRO A 105 14.08 19.52 -1.98
CA PRO A 105 14.30 20.87 -2.49
C PRO A 105 15.35 20.95 -3.60
N THR A 106 16.34 20.06 -3.57
CA THR A 106 17.38 19.95 -4.60
C THR A 106 17.75 18.50 -4.89
N PRO A 107 18.20 18.18 -6.12
CA PRO A 107 18.69 16.84 -6.46
C PRO A 107 19.81 16.34 -5.55
N GLU A 108 20.73 17.22 -5.14
CA GLU A 108 21.85 16.87 -4.26
C GLU A 108 21.37 16.50 -2.85
N GLN A 109 20.24 17.07 -2.40
CA GLN A 109 19.61 16.68 -1.13
C GLN A 109 18.96 15.31 -1.24
N ALA A 110 18.27 15.02 -2.34
CA ALA A 110 17.72 13.71 -2.62
C ALA A 110 18.81 12.62 -2.61
N GLU A 111 19.92 12.87 -3.31
CA GLU A 111 21.07 11.95 -3.34
C GLU A 111 21.65 11.71 -1.95
N ARG A 112 21.82 12.77 -1.12
CA ARG A 112 22.30 12.63 0.26
C ARG A 112 21.36 11.78 1.11
N ILE A 113 20.06 11.97 0.98
CA ILE A 113 19.07 11.15 1.70
C ILE A 113 19.19 9.68 1.27
N MET A 114 19.21 9.42 -0.03
CA MET A 114 19.29 8.05 -0.57
C MET A 114 20.63 7.36 -0.27
N ALA A 115 21.74 8.11 -0.16
CA ALA A 115 23.04 7.60 0.22
C ALA A 115 23.17 7.34 1.73
N ASN A 116 22.32 7.94 2.56
CA ASN A 116 22.38 7.83 4.01
C ASN A 116 22.14 6.40 4.48
N ARG A 117 22.96 5.91 5.41
CA ARG A 117 22.91 4.50 5.90
C ARG A 117 21.63 4.22 6.67
N PHE A 118 21.16 5.17 7.48
CA PHE A 118 19.90 5.02 8.21
C PHE A 118 18.75 4.84 7.23
N TYR A 119 18.62 5.70 6.21
CA TYR A 119 17.62 5.58 5.17
C TYR A 119 17.65 4.20 4.48
N ARG A 120 18.80 3.73 4.05
CA ARG A 120 18.95 2.42 3.38
C ARG A 120 18.50 1.25 4.23
N ASN A 121 18.65 1.36 5.55
CA ASN A 121 18.25 0.31 6.48
C ASN A 121 16.73 0.35 6.79
N ILE A 122 16.11 1.54 6.75
CA ILE A 122 14.71 1.68 7.15
C ILE A 122 13.73 1.70 5.96
N SER A 123 14.15 2.13 4.78
CA SER A 123 13.27 2.33 3.61
C SER A 123 12.50 1.08 3.16
N GLY A 124 12.96 -0.11 3.53
CA GLY A 124 12.27 -1.38 3.24
C GLY A 124 11.64 -2.08 4.44
N THR A 125 11.86 -1.59 5.68
CA THR A 125 11.54 -2.34 6.91
C THR A 125 10.71 -1.60 7.94
N LEU A 126 10.54 -0.29 7.82
CA LEU A 126 9.70 0.50 8.74
C LEU A 126 8.23 0.08 8.62
N SER A 127 7.65 -0.30 9.77
CA SER A 127 6.21 -0.57 9.86
C SER A 127 5.41 0.68 9.47
N GLY A 128 4.44 0.52 8.56
CA GLY A 128 3.62 1.61 8.03
C GLY A 128 4.17 2.27 6.76
N THR A 129 5.46 2.06 6.43
CA THR A 129 6.05 2.60 5.19
C THR A 129 5.48 1.89 3.96
N GLN A 130 5.25 0.58 4.06
CA GLN A 130 4.71 -0.21 2.96
C GLN A 130 3.30 0.24 2.57
N GLU A 131 2.45 0.49 3.55
CA GLU A 131 1.09 0.98 3.35
C GLU A 131 1.09 2.40 2.77
N TYR A 132 1.97 3.27 3.27
CA TYR A 132 2.11 4.62 2.74
C TYR A 132 2.63 4.61 1.30
N MET A 133 3.67 3.84 1.00
CA MET A 133 4.20 3.72 -0.38
C MET A 133 3.19 3.09 -1.34
N ALA A 134 2.30 2.22 -0.85
CA ALA A 134 1.20 1.71 -1.66
C ALA A 134 0.19 2.80 -2.05
N MET A 135 -0.05 3.75 -1.15
CA MET A 135 -0.90 4.91 -1.42
C MET A 135 -0.24 5.88 -2.39
N GLU A 136 1.06 6.12 -2.25
CA GLU A 136 1.83 6.92 -3.20
C GLU A 136 1.80 6.30 -4.59
N LYS A 137 2.02 4.98 -4.69
CA LYS A 137 1.95 4.27 -5.97
C LYS A 137 0.54 4.28 -6.56
N LEU A 138 -0.49 4.18 -5.73
CA LEU A 138 -1.88 4.37 -6.16
C LEU A 138 -2.09 5.76 -6.77
N TYR A 139 -1.61 6.79 -6.08
CA TYR A 139 -1.76 8.17 -6.53
C TYR A 139 -1.01 8.41 -7.85
N GLU A 140 0.25 7.94 -7.95
CA GLU A 140 1.03 7.96 -9.19
C GLU A 140 0.23 7.33 -10.36
N LEU A 141 -0.30 6.12 -10.15
CA LEU A 141 -1.08 5.42 -11.16
C LEU A 141 -2.38 6.15 -11.54
N HIS A 142 -3.03 6.81 -10.56
CA HIS A 142 -4.28 7.53 -10.80
C HIS A 142 -4.07 8.84 -11.57
N VAL A 143 -3.02 9.59 -11.25
CA VAL A 143 -2.74 10.89 -11.85
C VAL A 143 -2.00 10.75 -13.18
N GLU A 144 -1.02 9.85 -13.26
CA GLU A 144 -0.10 9.75 -14.39
C GLU A 144 -0.39 8.57 -15.31
N GLY A 145 -1.08 7.54 -14.81
CA GLY A 145 -1.18 6.24 -15.48
C GLY A 145 -2.24 6.15 -16.58
N ASP A 146 -3.15 7.12 -16.70
CA ASP A 146 -4.26 7.09 -17.67
C ASP A 146 -5.01 5.74 -17.67
N TYR A 147 -5.33 5.22 -16.47
CA TYR A 147 -6.11 3.99 -16.28
C TYR A 147 -7.58 4.31 -16.01
N ASP A 148 -8.49 3.57 -16.67
CA ASP A 148 -9.93 3.65 -16.39
C ASP A 148 -10.32 3.00 -15.05
N LEU A 149 -9.48 2.06 -14.59
CA LEU A 149 -9.66 1.39 -13.31
C LEU A 149 -8.34 0.91 -12.72
N ILE A 150 -8.13 1.20 -11.45
CA ILE A 150 -7.02 0.68 -10.65
C ILE A 150 -7.59 -0.25 -9.57
N VAL A 151 -7.12 -1.48 -9.50
CA VAL A 151 -7.49 -2.46 -8.48
C VAL A 151 -6.31 -2.69 -7.55
N ILE A 152 -6.52 -2.53 -6.24
CA ILE A 152 -5.48 -2.73 -5.23
C ILE A 152 -5.74 -4.04 -4.49
N ASP A 153 -4.75 -4.92 -4.49
CA ASP A 153 -4.69 -6.13 -3.67
C ASP A 153 -3.90 -5.83 -2.40
N THR A 154 -4.60 -5.67 -1.28
CA THR A 154 -3.96 -5.33 0.00
C THR A 154 -3.36 -6.56 0.69
N PRO A 155 -2.30 -6.38 1.52
CA PRO A 155 -1.76 -7.47 2.31
C PRO A 155 -2.78 -8.01 3.31
N PRO A 156 -2.57 -9.22 3.85
CA PRO A 156 -3.40 -9.76 4.92
C PRO A 156 -3.11 -9.00 6.23
N THR A 157 -3.72 -7.86 6.41
CA THR A 157 -3.59 -7.07 7.64
C THR A 157 -4.76 -7.38 8.56
N ARG A 158 -4.49 -7.71 9.83
CA ARG A 158 -5.51 -7.75 10.89
C ARG A 158 -6.15 -6.38 11.09
N ASN A 159 -5.45 -5.34 10.66
CA ASN A 159 -5.90 -3.96 10.66
C ASN A 159 -5.83 -3.41 9.23
N ALA A 160 -6.82 -3.72 8.40
CA ALA A 160 -6.95 -3.06 7.11
C ALA A 160 -7.07 -1.52 7.24
N LEU A 161 -7.27 -1.03 8.47
CA LEU A 161 -7.17 0.37 8.85
C LEU A 161 -5.73 0.88 8.87
N ASP A 162 -4.74 0.00 9.04
CA ASP A 162 -3.34 0.41 8.98
C ASP A 162 -3.01 1.02 7.62
N PHE A 163 -3.63 0.50 6.56
CA PHE A 163 -3.56 1.09 5.22
C PHE A 163 -4.17 2.51 5.18
N LEU A 164 -5.27 2.74 5.88
CA LEU A 164 -5.98 4.03 5.89
C LEU A 164 -5.33 5.05 6.82
N ASP A 165 -4.74 4.57 7.92
CA ASP A 165 -4.03 5.40 8.88
C ASP A 165 -2.56 5.65 8.49
N ALA A 166 -2.05 4.99 7.44
CA ALA A 166 -0.66 5.10 7.01
C ALA A 166 -0.23 6.56 6.75
N PRO A 167 -1.01 7.42 6.06
CA PRO A 167 -0.64 8.82 5.86
C PRO A 167 -0.50 9.56 7.18
N ARG A 168 -1.43 9.34 8.11
CA ARG A 168 -1.42 9.95 9.44
C ARG A 168 -0.23 9.46 10.26
N ARG A 169 0.05 8.15 10.26
CA ARG A 169 1.21 7.58 10.96
C ARG A 169 2.53 8.13 10.47
N MET A 170 2.68 8.33 9.15
CA MET A 170 3.87 8.97 8.59
C MET A 170 3.98 10.43 9.07
N THR A 171 2.89 11.18 9.05
CA THR A 171 2.85 12.56 9.55
C THR A 171 3.19 12.60 11.05
N ASP A 172 2.56 11.74 11.86
CA ASP A 172 2.81 11.64 13.32
C ASP A 172 4.27 11.23 13.62
N PHE A 173 4.86 10.36 12.78
CA PHE A 173 6.26 9.96 12.91
C PHE A 173 7.20 11.16 12.72
N PHE A 174 6.99 11.97 11.68
CA PHE A 174 7.78 13.16 11.43
C PHE A 174 7.50 14.29 12.45
N GLU A 175 6.28 14.41 12.96
CA GLU A 175 5.90 15.38 14.00
C GLU A 175 6.31 14.95 15.41
N SER A 176 6.81 13.73 15.59
CA SER A 176 7.13 13.19 16.91
C SER A 176 8.05 14.14 17.69
N ARG A 177 7.49 14.72 18.77
CA ARG A 177 8.24 15.60 19.69
C ARG A 177 9.44 14.88 20.28
N VAL A 178 9.32 13.57 20.51
CA VAL A 178 10.39 12.73 21.07
C VAL A 178 11.55 12.67 20.08
N LEU A 179 11.27 12.45 18.81
CA LEU A 179 12.28 12.40 17.77
C LEU A 179 12.96 13.74 17.56
N ARG A 180 12.17 14.84 17.48
CA ARG A 180 12.69 16.22 17.41
C ARG A 180 13.55 16.57 18.62
N TRP A 181 13.08 16.24 19.83
CA TRP A 181 13.84 16.52 21.07
C TRP A 181 15.14 15.72 21.11
N PHE A 182 15.12 14.47 20.65
CA PHE A 182 16.28 13.60 20.58
C PHE A 182 17.33 14.07 19.56
N LEU A 183 16.88 14.59 18.41
CA LEU A 183 17.75 15.03 17.32
C LEU A 183 18.17 16.51 17.40
N LEU A 184 17.44 17.34 18.19
CA LEU A 184 17.75 18.76 18.38
C LEU A 184 19.24 19.09 18.65
N PRO A 185 19.98 18.34 19.50
CA PRO A 185 21.38 18.62 19.75
C PRO A 185 22.28 18.43 18.52
N TYR A 186 21.89 17.54 17.61
CA TYR A 186 22.64 17.24 16.37
C TYR A 186 22.26 18.22 15.24
N MET A 187 20.98 18.57 15.09
CA MET A 187 20.49 19.50 14.08
C MET A 187 21.03 20.92 14.27
N LYS A 188 21.33 21.34 15.50
CA LYS A 188 21.84 22.69 15.83
C LYS A 188 23.36 22.79 15.97
N ALA A 189 24.10 21.72 15.79
CA ALA A 189 25.57 21.71 15.92
C ALA A 189 26.31 22.56 14.86
N GLY A 190 25.61 23.05 13.83
CA GLY A 190 26.15 23.94 12.78
C GLY A 190 26.28 25.41 13.15
N GLY A 191 25.88 25.87 14.34
CA GLY A 191 25.95 27.27 14.73
C GLY A 191 25.76 27.52 16.22
N GLY A 192 26.86 27.57 16.97
CA GLY A 192 27.05 28.44 18.15
C GLY A 192 26.17 28.27 19.40
N PHE A 193 25.30 27.25 19.52
CA PHE A 193 24.33 27.16 20.64
C PHE A 193 24.55 25.97 21.59
N MET A 194 25.80 25.61 21.87
CA MET A 194 26.16 24.52 22.79
C MET A 194 26.19 24.90 24.28
N ARG A 195 25.42 25.89 24.74
CA ARG A 195 25.53 26.37 26.13
C ARG A 195 24.36 26.09 27.07
N VAL A 196 23.26 25.48 26.64
CA VAL A 196 22.13 25.17 27.54
C VAL A 196 21.53 23.79 27.25
N ALA A 197 22.34 22.78 27.05
CA ALA A 197 21.85 21.40 27.13
C ALA A 197 21.94 20.99 28.59
N ASN A 198 20.82 20.78 29.28
CA ASN A 198 20.73 20.22 30.61
C ASN A 198 21.67 19.02 30.76
N VAL A 199 22.41 18.94 31.85
CA VAL A 199 23.34 17.85 32.19
C VAL A 199 22.67 16.46 32.03
N ALA A 200 21.36 16.36 32.28
CA ALA A 200 20.57 15.16 32.07
C ALA A 200 20.50 14.74 30.57
N ALA A 201 20.30 15.68 29.64
CA ALA A 201 20.25 15.39 28.20
C ALA A 201 21.62 14.94 27.68
N SER A 202 22.71 15.55 28.15
CA SER A 202 24.07 15.17 27.76
C SER A 202 24.46 13.78 28.28
N THR A 203 24.01 13.42 29.49
CA THR A 203 24.24 12.08 30.06
C THR A 203 23.44 11.01 29.32
N PHE A 204 22.15 11.28 29.02
CA PHE A 204 21.30 10.40 28.23
C PHE A 204 21.90 10.15 26.83
N LEU A 205 22.28 11.21 26.12
CA LEU A 205 22.94 11.10 24.80
C LEU A 205 24.23 10.31 24.85
N ARG A 206 25.01 10.44 25.93
CA ARG A 206 26.23 9.65 26.12
C ARG A 206 25.93 8.15 26.27
N ILE A 207 24.86 7.81 27.00
CA ILE A 207 24.42 6.41 27.15
C ILE A 207 23.94 5.87 25.80
N VAL A 208 23.10 6.62 25.07
CA VAL A 208 22.60 6.21 23.76
C VAL A 208 23.74 6.07 22.76
N LYS A 209 24.70 7.02 22.70
CA LYS A 209 25.91 6.88 21.88
C LYS A 209 26.68 5.60 22.16
N ARG A 210 26.72 5.19 23.43
CA ARG A 210 27.43 3.98 23.86
C ARG A 210 26.71 2.69 23.45
N ILE A 211 25.36 2.72 23.37
CA ILE A 211 24.52 1.56 23.04
C ILE A 211 24.36 1.42 21.53
N VAL A 212 24.05 2.50 20.84
CA VAL A 212 23.68 2.51 19.41
C VAL A 212 24.86 2.84 18.51
N GLY A 213 25.87 3.53 19.03
CA GLY A 213 27.02 4.03 18.27
C GLY A 213 26.85 5.49 17.84
N ALA A 214 27.95 6.24 17.77
CA ALA A 214 27.93 7.65 17.38
C ALA A 214 27.52 7.83 15.91
N GLU A 215 28.03 6.98 15.02
CA GLU A 215 27.75 7.03 13.59
C GLU A 215 26.27 6.87 13.26
N VAL A 216 25.58 5.92 13.92
CA VAL A 216 24.14 5.69 13.69
C VAL A 216 23.31 6.91 14.11
N LEU A 217 23.72 7.58 15.19
CA LEU A 217 23.04 8.81 15.65
C LEU A 217 23.27 9.98 14.70
N GLU A 218 24.48 10.12 14.18
CA GLU A 218 24.83 11.15 13.21
C GLU A 218 24.10 10.92 11.89
N ASP A 219 24.11 9.70 11.35
CA ASP A 219 23.36 9.31 10.15
C ASP A 219 21.85 9.56 10.32
N THR A 220 21.31 9.23 11.50
CA THR A 220 19.89 9.47 11.82
C THR A 220 19.56 10.97 11.85
N ALA A 221 20.41 11.77 12.51
CA ALA A 221 20.20 13.21 12.61
C ALA A 221 20.32 13.90 11.24
N GLU A 222 21.28 13.49 10.42
CA GLU A 222 21.46 13.98 9.06
C GLU A 222 20.24 13.65 8.19
N PHE A 223 19.73 12.40 8.26
CA PHE A 223 18.55 11.97 7.56
C PHE A 223 17.34 12.86 7.88
N PHE A 224 17.01 13.05 9.17
CA PHE A 224 15.87 13.87 9.56
C PHE A 224 16.06 15.36 9.23
N THR A 225 17.28 15.89 9.31
CA THR A 225 17.58 17.26 8.90
C THR A 225 17.31 17.46 7.40
N ASN A 226 17.71 16.48 6.60
CA ASN A 226 17.47 16.53 5.15
C ASN A 226 15.98 16.31 4.79
N LEU A 227 15.21 15.60 5.62
CA LEU A 227 13.76 15.41 5.42
C LEU A 227 12.92 16.61 5.85
N GLU A 228 13.43 17.51 6.70
CA GLU A 228 12.63 18.63 7.25
C GLU A 228 12.01 19.51 6.13
N GLY A 229 12.72 19.73 5.02
CA GLY A 229 12.23 20.47 3.87
C GLY A 229 11.17 19.77 3.03
N MET A 230 10.96 18.47 3.23
CA MET A 230 10.01 17.63 2.47
C MET A 230 8.69 17.40 3.21
N TYR A 231 8.63 17.78 4.48
CA TYR A 231 7.50 17.45 5.37
C TYR A 231 6.15 17.98 4.86
N GLU A 232 6.10 19.23 4.41
CA GLU A 232 4.85 19.82 3.89
C GLU A 232 4.37 19.09 2.62
N GLY A 233 5.29 18.71 1.73
CA GLY A 233 4.95 17.92 0.54
C GLY A 233 4.35 16.55 0.90
N PHE A 234 4.95 15.84 1.84
CA PHE A 234 4.40 14.57 2.34
C PHE A 234 3.00 14.73 2.95
N LYS A 235 2.79 15.78 3.73
CA LYS A 235 1.51 16.07 4.37
C LYS A 235 0.42 16.41 3.36
N GLU A 236 0.74 17.25 2.39
CA GLU A 236 -0.18 17.62 1.31
C GLU A 236 -0.60 16.39 0.51
N ARG A 237 0.35 15.58 0.07
CA ARG A 237 0.12 14.34 -0.66
C ARG A 237 -0.72 13.34 0.16
N ALA A 238 -0.39 13.14 1.43
CA ALA A 238 -1.19 12.29 2.32
C ALA A 238 -2.65 12.76 2.40
N GLY A 239 -2.88 14.08 2.40
CA GLY A 239 -4.21 14.68 2.34
C GLY A 239 -4.93 14.40 1.02
N GLU A 240 -4.22 14.47 -0.12
CA GLU A 240 -4.78 14.15 -1.44
C GLU A 240 -5.19 12.70 -1.57
N VAL A 241 -4.31 11.77 -1.17
CA VAL A 241 -4.62 10.34 -1.16
C VAL A 241 -5.81 10.03 -0.25
N SER A 242 -5.86 10.63 0.94
CA SER A 242 -7.00 10.46 1.86
C SER A 242 -8.32 10.93 1.23
N ARG A 243 -8.31 12.08 0.54
CA ARG A 243 -9.48 12.58 -0.19
C ARG A 243 -9.89 11.64 -1.32
N LEU A 244 -8.93 11.13 -2.08
CA LEU A 244 -9.17 10.19 -3.18
C LEU A 244 -9.82 8.89 -2.67
N LEU A 245 -9.31 8.30 -1.58
CA LEU A 245 -9.86 7.09 -0.98
C LEU A 245 -11.29 7.28 -0.44
N LYS A 246 -11.66 8.50 0.01
CA LYS A 246 -13.01 8.85 0.49
C LYS A 246 -13.96 9.28 -0.62
N SER A 247 -13.44 9.52 -1.81
CA SER A 247 -14.23 10.04 -2.93
C SER A 247 -15.19 9.01 -3.52
N SER A 248 -16.12 9.49 -4.33
CA SER A 248 -17.04 8.65 -5.10
C SER A 248 -16.35 7.83 -6.19
N ALA A 249 -15.12 8.17 -6.56
CA ALA A 249 -14.28 7.42 -7.52
C ALA A 249 -13.79 6.09 -6.95
N THR A 250 -13.67 5.98 -5.63
CA THR A 250 -13.15 4.79 -4.92
C THR A 250 -14.27 3.87 -4.45
N SER A 251 -13.96 2.59 -4.29
CA SER A 251 -14.84 1.59 -3.66
C SER A 251 -14.02 0.52 -2.96
N PHE A 252 -14.41 0.16 -1.74
CA PHE A 252 -13.81 -0.94 -1.00
C PHE A 252 -14.63 -2.22 -1.21
N VAL A 253 -13.93 -3.30 -1.57
CA VAL A 253 -14.47 -4.65 -1.69
C VAL A 253 -13.89 -5.50 -0.57
N VAL A 254 -14.74 -5.96 0.33
CA VAL A 254 -14.35 -6.85 1.40
C VAL A 254 -14.46 -8.29 0.92
N VAL A 255 -13.36 -9.03 1.01
CA VAL A 255 -13.30 -10.45 0.64
C VAL A 255 -13.24 -11.30 1.90
N THR A 256 -14.14 -12.28 2.01
CA THR A 256 -14.23 -13.19 3.14
C THR A 256 -14.42 -14.64 2.68
N SER A 257 -14.41 -15.58 3.61
CA SER A 257 -14.82 -16.97 3.42
C SER A 257 -16.01 -17.29 4.36
N PRO A 258 -16.72 -18.40 4.18
CA PRO A 258 -17.82 -18.82 5.07
C PRO A 258 -17.40 -19.15 6.51
N ALA A 259 -16.09 -19.21 6.81
CA ALA A 259 -15.61 -19.47 8.16
C ALA A 259 -16.02 -18.34 9.11
N GLU A 260 -16.49 -18.68 10.30
CA GLU A 260 -17.03 -17.76 11.30
C GLU A 260 -16.03 -16.63 11.63
N GLU A 261 -14.76 -16.97 11.87
CA GLU A 261 -13.70 -15.98 12.13
C GLU A 261 -13.52 -15.00 10.97
N SER A 262 -13.55 -15.48 9.71
CA SER A 262 -13.41 -14.64 8.53
C SER A 262 -14.60 -13.73 8.34
N VAL A 263 -15.81 -14.18 8.67
CA VAL A 263 -17.04 -13.37 8.63
C VAL A 263 -17.00 -12.30 9.72
N ALA A 264 -16.58 -12.65 10.94
CA ALA A 264 -16.43 -11.69 12.04
C ALA A 264 -15.41 -10.58 11.69
N GLU A 265 -14.24 -10.96 11.14
CA GLU A 265 -13.25 -9.98 10.67
C GLU A 265 -13.80 -9.09 9.53
N ALA A 266 -14.54 -9.67 8.58
CA ALA A 266 -15.14 -8.90 7.48
C ALA A 266 -16.20 -7.92 7.98
N THR A 267 -17.03 -8.31 8.96
CA THR A 267 -18.03 -7.45 9.58
C THR A 267 -17.37 -6.31 10.33
N PHE A 268 -16.38 -6.61 11.15
CA PHE A 268 -15.58 -5.60 11.84
C PHE A 268 -14.96 -4.61 10.85
N PHE A 269 -14.39 -5.12 9.75
CA PHE A 269 -13.77 -4.28 8.74
C PHE A 269 -14.80 -3.37 8.04
N ALA A 270 -15.97 -3.89 7.69
CA ALA A 270 -17.04 -3.09 7.08
C ALA A 270 -17.51 -1.96 8.00
N SER A 271 -17.69 -2.23 9.30
CA SER A 271 -18.02 -1.21 10.30
C SER A 271 -16.95 -0.11 10.39
N ARG A 272 -15.69 -0.50 10.32
CA ARG A 272 -14.59 0.47 10.38
C ARG A 272 -14.50 1.32 9.11
N LEU A 273 -14.80 0.77 7.92
CA LEU A 273 -14.91 1.56 6.70
C LEU A 273 -15.99 2.64 6.84
N GLU A 274 -17.14 2.27 7.39
CA GLU A 274 -18.25 3.19 7.63
C GLU A 274 -17.88 4.30 8.61
N GLU A 275 -17.27 3.96 9.76
CA GLU A 275 -16.78 4.92 10.76
C GLU A 275 -15.75 5.90 10.17
N ALA A 276 -14.89 5.43 9.26
CA ALA A 276 -13.88 6.25 8.58
C ALA A 276 -14.45 7.07 7.41
N GLY A 277 -15.73 6.90 7.05
CA GLY A 277 -16.37 7.55 5.91
C GLY A 277 -15.83 7.05 4.56
N LEU A 278 -15.48 5.76 4.47
CA LEU A 278 -14.93 5.15 3.27
C LEU A 278 -16.00 4.38 2.50
N PRO A 279 -16.01 4.44 1.16
CA PRO A 279 -17.10 3.91 0.35
C PRO A 279 -17.03 2.37 0.27
N PHE A 280 -17.79 1.69 1.14
CA PHE A 280 -18.03 0.26 1.04
C PHE A 280 -18.88 -0.07 -0.19
N GLY A 281 -18.38 -0.93 -1.08
CA GLY A 281 -19.02 -1.23 -2.36
C GLY A 281 -19.61 -2.63 -2.47
N ALA A 282 -18.91 -3.64 -1.98
CA ALA A 282 -19.36 -5.02 -2.06
C ALA A 282 -18.67 -5.93 -1.04
N LEU A 283 -19.37 -7.00 -0.67
CA LEU A 283 -18.82 -8.16 0.02
C LEU A 283 -18.68 -9.31 -0.99
N VAL A 284 -17.50 -9.92 -1.06
CA VAL A 284 -17.22 -11.13 -1.83
C VAL A 284 -17.04 -12.28 -0.87
N VAL A 285 -17.99 -13.20 -0.83
CA VAL A 285 -17.83 -14.46 -0.08
C VAL A 285 -17.22 -15.50 -1.01
N ASN A 286 -15.94 -15.81 -0.78
CA ASN A 286 -15.16 -16.75 -1.55
C ASN A 286 -15.07 -18.11 -0.82
N ARG A 287 -14.60 -19.16 -1.50
CA ARG A 287 -14.46 -20.53 -0.96
C ARG A 287 -15.80 -21.11 -0.47
N VAL A 288 -16.89 -20.74 -1.10
CA VAL A 288 -18.21 -21.35 -0.87
C VAL A 288 -18.19 -22.73 -1.47
N HIS A 289 -18.60 -23.73 -0.68
CA HIS A 289 -18.76 -25.09 -1.20
C HIS A 289 -19.91 -25.13 -2.20
N PRO A 290 -19.76 -25.84 -3.34
CA PRO A 290 -20.88 -26.06 -4.26
C PRO A 290 -22.01 -26.76 -3.52
N HIS A 291 -23.25 -26.36 -3.81
CA HIS A 291 -24.42 -27.15 -3.42
C HIS A 291 -24.43 -28.40 -4.29
N TYR A 292 -24.16 -29.54 -3.67
CA TYR A 292 -24.46 -30.82 -4.31
C TYR A 292 -25.91 -31.13 -4.01
N GLU A 293 -26.74 -31.25 -5.07
CA GLU A 293 -28.10 -31.77 -4.90
C GLU A 293 -27.99 -33.19 -4.34
N VAL A 294 -28.52 -33.40 -3.14
CA VAL A 294 -28.65 -34.72 -2.52
C VAL A 294 -29.77 -35.45 -3.27
N GLY A 295 -29.48 -35.99 -4.45
CA GLY A 295 -30.47 -36.65 -5.28
C GLY A 295 -29.92 -37.42 -6.48
N ALA A 296 -28.71 -37.18 -6.88
CA ALA A 296 -28.04 -37.91 -7.97
C ALA A 296 -26.99 -38.86 -7.38
N SER A 297 -27.40 -39.90 -6.70
CA SER A 297 -26.52 -41.09 -6.54
C SER A 297 -26.32 -41.71 -7.90
N PRO A 298 -25.09 -41.77 -8.47
CA PRO A 298 -24.86 -42.57 -9.65
C PRO A 298 -25.19 -44.01 -9.29
N ARG A 299 -26.18 -44.63 -9.99
CA ARG A 299 -26.42 -46.05 -9.88
C ARG A 299 -25.13 -46.77 -10.24
N PRO A 300 -24.63 -47.71 -9.42
CA PRO A 300 -23.52 -48.54 -9.83
C PRO A 300 -23.91 -49.27 -11.13
N THR A 301 -23.21 -49.03 -12.20
CA THR A 301 -23.28 -49.88 -13.38
C THR A 301 -22.77 -51.26 -13.04
N GLN A 302 -23.65 -52.27 -13.18
CA GLN A 302 -23.32 -53.66 -13.09
C GLN A 302 -22.35 -54.10 -14.20
#